data_ce104b4590e1abc385145ad99dd3726e
#
_entry.id   ce104b4590e1abc385145ad99dd3726e
#
_cell.length_a   1.000
_cell.length_b   1.000
_cell.length_c   1.000
_cell.angle_alpha   90.00
_cell.angle_beta   90.00
_cell.angle_gamma   90.00
#
_symmetry.space_group_name_H-M   'P 1'
#
loop_
_entity.id
_entity.type
_entity.pdbx_description
1 polymer ?
#
loop_
_entity_poly.entity_id
_entity_poly.type
_entity_poly.pdbx_seq_one_letter_code
_entity_poly.pdbx_strand_id
1 'polypeptide(L)'
;GKNIPTASLPASNLVFLIDVSGSMNSDNKLPLLKESMKILVNELRAKDKVAIVVYAGSAGMVLPPTSGDNKEQIIGAFDQLSAGGSTAGGQGIELAYKLAQENFIKNGNNRVILATDGDFNVGASSDQDIKTLIEEKRKTGIFLTCLGYGMGNYKDSKMEILADKGNGNYAYIDNIQEANR
;
A
#
# COMPACT_ATOMS: atom_id res chain seq x y z
N GLY A 1 -0.50 -14.90 18.60
CA GLY A 1 -0.24 -15.60 17.37
C GLY A 1 1.02 -16.44 17.45
N LYS A 2 1.14 -17.39 16.57
CA LYS A 2 2.32 -18.24 16.51
C LYS A 2 3.53 -17.44 16.09
N ASN A 3 4.62 -17.53 16.83
CA ASN A 3 5.90 -16.97 16.43
C ASN A 3 6.51 -17.85 15.35
N ILE A 4 6.21 -17.53 14.10
CA ILE A 4 6.84 -18.20 12.97
C ILE A 4 8.17 -17.50 12.71
N PRO A 5 9.30 -18.23 12.63
CA PRO A 5 10.56 -17.57 12.29
C PRO A 5 10.44 -16.81 10.98
N THR A 6 10.84 -15.54 10.97
CA THR A 6 10.74 -14.70 9.78
C THR A 6 11.48 -15.32 8.60
N ALA A 7 12.60 -15.96 8.84
CA ALA A 7 13.41 -16.57 7.79
C ALA A 7 12.68 -17.70 7.04
N SER A 8 11.68 -18.34 7.67
CA SER A 8 10.93 -19.44 7.04
C SER A 8 9.71 -18.98 6.26
N LEU A 9 9.36 -17.70 6.35
CA LEU A 9 8.23 -17.16 5.61
C LEU A 9 8.59 -16.98 4.13
N PRO A 10 7.62 -17.13 3.22
CA PRO A 10 7.87 -16.86 1.80
C PRO A 10 8.37 -15.44 1.57
N ALA A 11 9.11 -15.23 0.50
CA ALA A 11 9.52 -13.89 0.09
C ALA A 11 8.31 -13.05 -0.26
N SER A 12 8.36 -11.77 0.05
CA SER A 12 7.28 -10.82 -0.21
C SER A 12 7.65 -9.88 -1.34
N ASN A 13 6.70 -9.63 -2.22
CA ASN A 13 6.78 -8.62 -3.27
C ASN A 13 5.69 -7.59 -2.93
N LEU A 14 6.08 -6.47 -2.35
CA LEU A 14 5.17 -5.45 -1.84
C LEU A 14 5.25 -4.21 -2.70
N VAL A 15 4.09 -3.74 -3.17
CA VAL A 15 3.97 -2.46 -3.86
C VAL A 15 3.07 -1.57 -3.01
N PHE A 16 3.64 -0.49 -2.50
CA PHE A 16 2.88 0.49 -1.73
C PHE A 16 2.27 1.49 -2.69
N LEU A 17 0.97 1.70 -2.57
CA LEU A 17 0.23 2.73 -3.30
C LEU A 17 -0.23 3.75 -2.28
N ILE A 18 0.35 4.94 -2.30
CA ILE A 18 0.21 5.91 -1.23
C ILE A 18 -0.48 7.16 -1.74
N ASP A 19 -1.57 7.53 -1.05
CA ASP A 19 -2.27 8.78 -1.26
C ASP A 19 -1.41 9.93 -0.72
N VAL A 20 -0.96 10.82 -1.61
CA VAL A 20 -0.24 12.03 -1.21
C VAL A 20 -1.04 13.29 -1.54
N SER A 21 -2.37 13.17 -1.64
CA SER A 21 -3.23 14.34 -1.81
C SER A 21 -3.12 15.29 -0.61
N GLY A 22 -3.58 16.54 -0.79
CA GLY A 22 -3.48 17.56 0.26
C GLY A 22 -4.13 17.15 1.57
N SER A 23 -5.20 16.33 1.53
CA SER A 23 -5.88 15.85 2.73
C SER A 23 -5.00 14.97 3.62
N MET A 24 -3.90 14.43 3.10
CA MET A 24 -2.98 13.56 3.84
C MET A 24 -1.98 14.33 4.71
N ASN A 25 -2.07 15.63 4.80
CA ASN A 25 -1.08 16.46 5.49
C ASN A 25 -1.16 16.42 7.02
N SER A 26 -2.25 15.96 7.61
CA SER A 26 -2.42 15.91 9.07
C SER A 26 -1.48 14.90 9.72
N ASP A 27 -1.12 15.11 10.99
CA ASP A 27 -0.16 14.29 11.72
C ASP A 27 -0.54 12.80 11.77
N ASN A 28 -1.84 12.51 11.80
CA ASN A 28 -2.34 11.14 11.84
C ASN A 28 -2.54 10.51 10.45
N LYS A 29 -2.05 11.15 9.42
CA LYS A 29 -2.14 10.68 8.03
C LYS A 29 -0.75 10.41 7.47
N LEU A 30 -0.26 11.18 6.51
CA LEU A 30 1.04 10.91 5.89
C LEU A 30 2.20 10.85 6.89
N PRO A 31 2.32 11.77 7.87
CA PRO A 31 3.38 11.63 8.87
C PRO A 31 3.31 10.34 9.67
N LEU A 32 2.12 9.92 10.08
CA LEU A 32 1.95 8.63 10.77
C LEU A 32 2.28 7.46 9.86
N LEU A 33 1.90 7.55 8.59
CA LEU A 33 2.23 6.54 7.60
C LEU A 33 3.74 6.34 7.50
N LYS A 34 4.50 7.42 7.43
CA LYS A 34 5.96 7.35 7.37
C LYS A 34 6.55 6.62 8.58
N GLU A 35 6.05 6.92 9.77
CA GLU A 35 6.50 6.24 10.99
C GLU A 35 6.12 4.76 10.98
N SER A 36 4.92 4.43 10.52
CA SER A 36 4.45 3.04 10.39
C SER A 36 5.32 2.25 9.45
N MET A 37 5.70 2.85 8.32
CA MET A 37 6.48 2.17 7.30
C MET A 37 7.91 1.91 7.76
N LYS A 38 8.47 2.76 8.61
CA LYS A 38 9.79 2.51 9.21
C LYS A 38 9.79 1.23 10.05
N ILE A 39 8.70 0.98 10.76
CA ILE A 39 8.53 -0.26 11.53
C ILE A 39 8.51 -1.47 10.59
N LEU A 40 7.73 -1.38 9.53
CA LEU A 40 7.62 -2.46 8.55
C LEU A 40 8.95 -2.74 7.85
N VAL A 41 9.65 -1.68 7.43
CA VAL A 41 10.91 -1.81 6.70
C VAL A 41 11.96 -2.56 7.53
N ASN A 42 11.98 -2.35 8.84
CA ASN A 42 12.92 -3.03 9.72
C ASN A 42 12.69 -4.54 9.77
N GLU A 43 11.50 -5.01 9.41
CA GLU A 43 11.17 -6.44 9.38
C GLU A 43 11.48 -7.09 8.01
N LEU A 44 11.82 -6.31 7.01
CA LEU A 44 12.06 -6.83 5.65
C LEU A 44 13.41 -7.53 5.55
N ARG A 45 13.47 -8.47 4.62
CA ARG A 45 14.63 -9.31 4.37
C ARG A 45 15.18 -9.06 2.97
N ALA A 46 16.41 -9.52 2.71
CA ALA A 46 17.04 -9.36 1.40
C ALA A 46 16.22 -10.00 0.26
N LYS A 47 15.50 -11.07 0.54
CA LYS A 47 14.66 -11.75 -0.46
C LYS A 47 13.33 -11.06 -0.73
N ASP A 48 12.96 -10.07 0.10
CA ASP A 48 11.75 -9.28 -0.11
C ASP A 48 12.02 -8.13 -1.07
N LYS A 49 10.98 -7.68 -1.78
CA LYS A 49 11.06 -6.51 -2.66
C LYS A 49 10.01 -5.49 -2.28
N VAL A 50 10.37 -4.22 -2.38
CA VAL A 50 9.46 -3.10 -2.09
C VAL A 50 9.52 -2.10 -3.23
N ALA A 51 8.37 -1.68 -3.71
CA ALA A 51 8.23 -0.55 -4.63
C ALA A 51 7.24 0.44 -4.03
N ILE A 52 7.36 1.72 -4.36
CA ILE A 52 6.47 2.77 -3.86
C ILE A 52 5.91 3.53 -5.05
N VAL A 53 4.58 3.59 -5.12
CA VAL A 53 3.82 4.36 -6.09
C VAL A 53 3.00 5.39 -5.30
N VAL A 54 2.97 6.61 -5.77
CA VAL A 54 2.14 7.66 -5.16
C VAL A 54 1.07 8.10 -6.16
N TYR A 55 -0.01 8.62 -5.64
CA TYR A 55 -1.03 9.26 -6.46
C TYR A 55 -1.56 10.54 -5.76
N ALA A 56 -1.62 11.60 -6.58
CA ALA A 56 -2.26 12.87 -6.24
C ALA A 56 -2.43 13.59 -7.53
N GLY A 57 -3.17 14.19 -8.11
CA GLY A 57 -3.22 14.79 -9.46
C GLY A 57 -2.70 13.91 -10.60
N SER A 58 -1.64 13.17 -10.34
CA SER A 58 -1.10 12.17 -11.26
C SER A 58 -0.53 11.01 -10.48
N ALA A 59 -0.34 9.87 -11.13
CA ALA A 59 0.29 8.71 -10.52
C ALA A 59 1.75 8.62 -10.94
N GLY A 60 2.61 8.16 -10.04
CA GLY A 60 4.02 8.02 -10.35
C GLY A 60 4.75 7.05 -9.43
N MET A 61 5.80 6.45 -9.95
CA MET A 61 6.67 5.57 -9.18
C MET A 61 7.72 6.41 -8.46
N VAL A 62 7.78 6.31 -7.15
CA VAL A 62 8.76 7.02 -6.32
C VAL A 62 9.96 6.15 -6.04
N LEU A 63 9.75 4.87 -5.83
CA LEU A 63 10.81 3.90 -5.59
C LEU A 63 10.58 2.68 -6.49
N PRO A 64 11.53 2.35 -7.37
CA PRO A 64 11.44 1.12 -8.16
C PRO A 64 11.58 -0.10 -7.26
N PRO A 65 11.21 -1.30 -7.71
CA PRO A 65 11.37 -2.51 -6.91
C PRO A 65 12.79 -2.64 -6.36
N THR A 66 12.90 -2.70 -5.04
CA THR A 66 14.15 -2.61 -4.30
C THR A 66 14.20 -3.73 -3.26
N SER A 67 15.36 -4.36 -3.10
CA SER A 67 15.54 -5.41 -2.10
C SER A 67 15.27 -4.86 -0.69
N GLY A 68 14.62 -5.68 0.14
CA GLY A 68 14.22 -5.28 1.49
C GLY A 68 15.38 -5.01 2.44
N ASP A 69 16.61 -5.41 2.09
CA ASP A 69 17.79 -5.09 2.91
C ASP A 69 18.36 -3.70 2.63
N ASN A 70 17.91 -3.03 1.56
CA ASN A 70 18.26 -1.63 1.28
C ASN A 70 17.40 -0.67 2.12
N LYS A 71 17.43 -0.81 3.43
CA LYS A 71 16.52 -0.14 4.34
C LYS A 71 16.64 1.38 4.29
N GLU A 72 17.87 1.90 4.19
CA GLU A 72 18.10 3.34 4.13
C GLU A 72 17.45 3.96 2.89
N GLN A 73 17.57 3.29 1.74
CA GLN A 73 16.97 3.78 0.50
C GLN A 73 15.46 3.77 0.58
N ILE A 74 14.87 2.70 1.14
CA ILE A 74 13.41 2.58 1.27
C ILE A 74 12.87 3.62 2.24
N ILE A 75 13.48 3.74 3.41
CA ILE A 75 13.07 4.73 4.42
C ILE A 75 13.24 6.15 3.88
N GLY A 76 14.32 6.43 3.18
CA GLY A 76 14.55 7.73 2.55
C GLY A 76 13.48 8.08 1.53
N ALA A 77 13.00 7.10 0.76
CA ALA A 77 11.92 7.32 -0.19
C ALA A 77 10.62 7.69 0.52
N PHE A 78 10.28 7.02 1.62
CA PHE A 78 9.11 7.39 2.42
C PHE A 78 9.27 8.79 3.04
N ASP A 79 10.44 9.13 3.54
CA ASP A 79 10.69 10.42 4.17
C ASP A 79 10.56 11.59 3.19
N GLN A 80 10.80 11.37 1.91
CA GLN A 80 10.69 12.41 0.88
C GLN A 80 9.26 12.65 0.43
N LEU A 81 8.29 11.82 0.83
CA LEU A 81 6.90 12.01 0.44
C LEU A 81 6.34 13.29 1.06
N SER A 82 5.61 14.06 0.28
CA SER A 82 4.93 15.26 0.75
C SER A 82 3.50 15.28 0.22
N ALA A 83 2.57 15.74 1.08
CA ALA A 83 1.17 15.82 0.71
C ALA A 83 0.91 17.05 -0.14
N GLY A 84 0.08 16.91 -1.15
CA GLY A 84 -0.33 18.01 -2.03
C GLY A 84 -1.05 17.49 -3.26
N GLY A 85 -1.86 18.33 -3.87
CA GLY A 85 -2.56 17.99 -5.09
C GLY A 85 -3.89 17.29 -4.89
N SER A 86 -4.50 16.90 -5.99
CA SER A 86 -5.79 16.21 -6.02
C SER A 86 -5.57 14.71 -6.21
N THR A 87 -6.63 13.93 -6.00
CA THR A 87 -6.55 12.47 -6.02
C THR A 87 -6.80 11.91 -7.42
N ALA A 88 -5.92 11.04 -7.91
CA ALA A 88 -6.06 10.32 -9.19
C ALA A 88 -5.82 8.82 -8.96
N GLY A 89 -6.66 8.21 -8.13
CA GLY A 89 -6.44 6.87 -7.63
C GLY A 89 -6.45 5.77 -8.68
N GLY A 90 -7.26 5.91 -9.74
CA GLY A 90 -7.39 4.87 -10.76
C GLY A 90 -6.09 4.55 -11.48
N GLN A 91 -5.35 5.57 -11.90
CA GLN A 91 -4.06 5.40 -12.56
C GLN A 91 -3.01 4.83 -11.59
N GLY A 92 -3.09 5.23 -10.32
CA GLY A 92 -2.18 4.71 -9.30
C GLY A 92 -2.33 3.23 -9.10
N ILE A 93 -3.57 2.75 -8.99
CA ILE A 93 -3.81 1.32 -8.73
C ILE A 93 -3.38 0.47 -9.94
N GLU A 94 -3.60 0.95 -11.16
CA GLU A 94 -3.14 0.24 -12.35
C GLU A 94 -1.62 0.12 -12.37
N LEU A 95 -0.91 1.20 -12.07
CA LEU A 95 0.55 1.21 -12.02
C LEU A 95 1.07 0.28 -10.92
N ALA A 96 0.43 0.30 -9.75
CA ALA A 96 0.84 -0.56 -8.64
C ALA A 96 0.71 -2.04 -9.01
N TYR A 97 -0.40 -2.44 -9.62
CA TYR A 97 -0.57 -3.82 -10.06
C TYR A 97 0.40 -4.21 -11.17
N LYS A 98 0.70 -3.29 -12.07
CA LYS A 98 1.69 -3.54 -13.12
C LYS A 98 3.05 -3.86 -12.52
N LEU A 99 3.50 -3.07 -11.55
CA LEU A 99 4.77 -3.32 -10.87
C LEU A 99 4.75 -4.63 -10.10
N ALA A 100 3.64 -4.94 -9.41
CA ALA A 100 3.51 -6.20 -8.70
C ALA A 100 3.60 -7.40 -9.64
N GLN A 101 2.99 -7.29 -10.82
CA GLN A 101 3.01 -8.36 -11.81
C GLN A 101 4.40 -8.54 -12.43
N GLU A 102 5.08 -7.44 -12.75
CA GLU A 102 6.43 -7.47 -13.33
C GLU A 102 7.46 -8.11 -12.39
N ASN A 103 7.23 -8.02 -11.08
CA ASN A 103 8.15 -8.51 -10.06
C ASN A 103 7.57 -9.68 -9.28
N PHE A 104 6.63 -10.38 -9.88
CA PHE A 104 5.93 -11.49 -9.23
C PHE A 104 6.90 -12.56 -8.74
N ILE A 105 6.75 -12.96 -7.49
CA ILE A 105 7.55 -14.01 -6.88
C ILE A 105 6.69 -15.27 -6.78
N LYS A 106 7.08 -16.29 -7.53
CA LYS A 106 6.38 -17.57 -7.51
C LYS A 106 6.47 -18.17 -6.11
N ASN A 107 5.34 -18.61 -5.57
CA ASN A 107 5.22 -19.14 -4.22
C ASN A 107 5.52 -18.11 -3.13
N GLY A 108 5.58 -16.83 -3.49
CA GLY A 108 5.78 -15.74 -2.56
C GLY A 108 4.47 -15.05 -2.20
N ASN A 109 4.60 -14.00 -1.40
CA ASN A 109 3.49 -13.14 -1.01
C ASN A 109 3.52 -11.89 -1.89
N ASN A 110 2.64 -11.82 -2.89
CA ASN A 110 2.58 -10.70 -3.82
C ASN A 110 1.38 -9.83 -3.47
N ARG A 111 1.64 -8.58 -3.11
CA ARG A 111 0.59 -7.75 -2.52
C ARG A 111 0.76 -6.28 -2.88
N VAL A 112 -0.35 -5.62 -3.19
CA VAL A 112 -0.45 -4.17 -3.26
C VAL A 112 -1.01 -3.68 -1.92
N ILE A 113 -0.37 -2.69 -1.34
CA ILE A 113 -0.79 -2.10 -0.07
C ILE A 113 -1.22 -0.67 -0.35
N LEU A 114 -2.52 -0.42 -0.31
CA LEU A 114 -3.11 0.90 -0.53
C LEU A 114 -3.21 1.63 0.80
N ALA A 115 -2.57 2.78 0.90
CA ALA A 115 -2.60 3.62 2.10
C ALA A 115 -3.26 4.96 1.76
N THR A 116 -4.37 5.28 2.43
CA THR A 116 -5.17 6.46 2.15
C THR A 116 -5.91 6.92 3.40
N ASP A 117 -6.44 8.13 3.38
CA ASP A 117 -7.30 8.65 4.43
C ASP A 117 -8.80 8.35 4.20
N GLY A 118 -9.10 7.48 3.25
CA GLY A 118 -10.47 7.10 2.91
C GLY A 118 -11.04 7.84 1.71
N ASP A 119 -10.36 8.87 1.24
CA ASP A 119 -10.81 9.67 0.10
C ASP A 119 -10.23 9.11 -1.20
N PHE A 120 -10.41 7.81 -1.39
CA PHE A 120 -9.94 7.11 -2.58
C PHE A 120 -10.96 7.27 -3.69
N ASN A 121 -10.71 8.26 -4.56
CA ASN A 121 -11.59 8.56 -5.68
C ASN A 121 -10.93 8.09 -6.97
N VAL A 122 -11.57 7.13 -7.62
CA VAL A 122 -11.04 6.51 -8.83
C VAL A 122 -11.64 7.09 -10.12
N GLY A 123 -12.35 8.22 -10.00
CA GLY A 123 -12.98 8.86 -11.15
C GLY A 123 -14.32 8.25 -11.50
N ALA A 124 -15.05 8.93 -12.36
CA ALA A 124 -16.45 8.64 -12.63
C ALA A 124 -16.68 7.32 -13.38
N SER A 125 -15.69 6.80 -14.05
CA SER A 125 -15.89 5.64 -14.92
C SER A 125 -15.70 4.31 -14.20
N SER A 126 -15.48 4.24 -12.84
CA SER A 126 -14.66 3.12 -12.62
C SER A 126 -14.66 2.42 -11.28
N ASP A 127 -15.64 2.63 -10.41
CA ASP A 127 -15.73 1.76 -9.24
C ASP A 127 -15.86 0.30 -9.68
N GLN A 128 -16.67 0.03 -10.70
CA GLN A 128 -16.82 -1.32 -11.20
C GLN A 128 -15.58 -1.81 -11.93
N ASP A 129 -14.94 -0.94 -12.71
CA ASP A 129 -13.70 -1.31 -13.43
C ASP A 129 -12.56 -1.63 -12.46
N ILE A 130 -12.47 -0.87 -11.37
CA ILE A 130 -11.47 -1.12 -10.33
C ILE A 130 -11.74 -2.45 -9.63
N LYS A 131 -12.99 -2.72 -9.29
CA LYS A 131 -13.37 -4.00 -8.68
C LYS A 131 -13.02 -5.16 -9.58
N THR A 132 -13.30 -5.04 -10.88
CA THR A 132 -12.96 -6.06 -11.87
C THR A 132 -11.46 -6.28 -11.96
N LEU A 133 -10.68 -5.20 -12.02
CA LEU A 133 -9.22 -5.27 -12.04
C LEU A 133 -8.68 -5.99 -10.81
N ILE A 134 -9.16 -5.62 -9.63
CA ILE A 134 -8.73 -6.23 -8.37
C ILE A 134 -9.03 -7.73 -8.35
N GLU A 135 -10.22 -8.12 -8.78
CA GLU A 135 -10.61 -9.53 -8.85
C GLU A 135 -9.76 -10.32 -9.84
N GLU A 136 -9.46 -9.74 -11.00
CA GLU A 136 -8.60 -10.38 -11.98
C GLU A 136 -7.19 -10.60 -11.44
N LYS A 137 -6.63 -9.61 -10.78
CA LYS A 137 -5.28 -9.71 -10.20
C LYS A 137 -5.24 -10.69 -9.03
N ARG A 138 -6.30 -10.77 -8.25
CA ARG A 138 -6.44 -11.78 -7.20
C ARG A 138 -6.28 -13.19 -7.77
N LYS A 139 -6.88 -13.46 -8.93
CA LYS A 139 -6.78 -14.77 -9.60
C LYS A 139 -5.35 -15.10 -10.01
N THR A 140 -4.52 -14.09 -10.26
CA THR A 140 -3.10 -14.28 -10.61
C THR A 140 -2.20 -14.40 -9.38
N GLY A 141 -2.76 -14.27 -8.16
CA GLY A 141 -1.99 -14.38 -6.93
C GLY A 141 -1.50 -13.06 -6.38
N ILE A 142 -1.99 -11.93 -6.90
CA ILE A 142 -1.66 -10.60 -6.38
C ILE A 142 -2.85 -10.11 -5.56
N PHE A 143 -2.63 -9.88 -4.25
CA PHE A 143 -3.68 -9.51 -3.31
C PHE A 143 -3.59 -8.03 -2.94
N LEU A 144 -4.69 -7.48 -2.44
CA LEU A 144 -4.78 -6.07 -2.06
C LEU A 144 -5.04 -5.96 -0.56
N THR A 145 -4.21 -5.18 0.13
CA THR A 145 -4.45 -4.78 1.52
C THR A 145 -4.69 -3.29 1.54
N CYS A 146 -5.68 -2.85 2.31
CA CYS A 146 -6.00 -1.43 2.46
C CYS A 146 -5.69 -0.97 3.87
N LEU A 147 -4.98 0.15 3.98
CA LEU A 147 -4.67 0.80 5.26
C LEU A 147 -5.32 2.17 5.27
N GLY A 148 -6.16 2.42 6.27
CA GLY A 148 -6.80 3.73 6.47
C GLY A 148 -6.08 4.53 7.55
N TYR A 149 -5.80 5.78 7.27
CA TYR A 149 -5.11 6.70 8.19
C TYR A 149 -6.00 7.90 8.51
N GLY A 150 -6.03 8.29 9.77
CA GLY A 150 -6.72 9.50 10.19
C GLY A 150 -8.22 9.48 10.03
N MET A 151 -8.83 8.31 10.04
CA MET A 151 -10.26 8.16 9.80
C MET A 151 -11.10 8.18 11.07
N GLY A 152 -10.48 8.28 12.24
CA GLY A 152 -11.18 8.18 13.52
C GLY A 152 -11.81 6.80 13.68
N ASN A 153 -13.05 6.72 14.13
CA ASN A 153 -13.79 5.46 14.21
C ASN A 153 -14.64 5.21 12.96
N TYR A 154 -14.44 6.00 11.91
CA TYR A 154 -15.20 5.88 10.69
C TYR A 154 -14.71 4.69 9.88
N LYS A 155 -15.60 3.75 9.60
CA LYS A 155 -15.31 2.63 8.71
C LYS A 155 -15.73 3.01 7.29
N ASP A 156 -14.76 3.01 6.40
CA ASP A 156 -15.05 3.24 4.99
C ASP A 156 -15.42 1.90 4.34
N SER A 157 -16.70 1.72 4.08
CA SER A 157 -17.20 0.49 3.47
C SER A 157 -16.60 0.26 2.07
N LYS A 158 -16.25 1.33 1.35
CA LYS A 158 -15.61 1.22 0.04
C LYS A 158 -14.23 0.55 0.18
N MET A 159 -13.44 0.95 1.16
CA MET A 159 -12.12 0.38 1.38
C MET A 159 -12.22 -1.08 1.82
N GLU A 160 -13.20 -1.42 2.65
CA GLU A 160 -13.44 -2.80 3.06
C GLU A 160 -13.82 -3.67 1.87
N ILE A 161 -14.69 -3.15 0.99
CA ILE A 161 -15.11 -3.87 -0.21
C ILE A 161 -13.93 -4.12 -1.13
N LEU A 162 -13.09 -3.11 -1.35
CA LEU A 162 -11.91 -3.26 -2.21
C LEU A 162 -10.92 -4.28 -1.65
N ALA A 163 -10.67 -4.26 -0.35
CA ALA A 163 -9.78 -5.23 0.28
C ALA A 163 -10.35 -6.65 0.18
N ASP A 164 -11.64 -6.81 0.41
CA ASP A 164 -12.31 -8.10 0.30
C ASP A 164 -12.24 -8.66 -1.12
N LYS A 165 -12.49 -7.83 -2.13
CA LYS A 165 -12.38 -8.22 -3.54
C LYS A 165 -10.96 -8.64 -3.90
N GLY A 166 -9.95 -8.03 -3.29
CA GLY A 166 -8.55 -8.35 -3.51
C GLY A 166 -8.01 -9.46 -2.63
N ASN A 167 -8.86 -10.13 -1.86
CA ASN A 167 -8.48 -11.18 -0.91
C ASN A 167 -7.40 -10.69 0.07
N GLY A 168 -7.52 -9.44 0.51
CA GLY A 168 -6.61 -8.84 1.46
C GLY A 168 -7.33 -8.42 2.72
N ASN A 169 -6.65 -7.63 3.53
CA ASN A 169 -7.17 -7.14 4.79
C ASN A 169 -7.38 -5.64 4.73
N TYR A 170 -8.33 -5.15 5.50
CA TYR A 170 -8.49 -3.74 5.78
C TYR A 170 -8.04 -3.49 7.22
N ALA A 171 -7.11 -2.58 7.38
CA ALA A 171 -6.65 -2.15 8.68
C ALA A 171 -6.73 -0.64 8.78
N TYR A 172 -6.87 -0.14 9.99
CA TYR A 172 -7.16 1.22 10.27
C TYR A 172 -6.17 1.71 11.34
N ILE A 173 -5.43 2.75 11.01
CA ILE A 173 -4.29 3.18 11.83
C ILE A 173 -4.48 4.64 12.24
N ASP A 174 -4.67 4.88 13.55
CA ASP A 174 -4.81 6.21 14.13
C ASP A 174 -3.55 6.67 14.85
N ASN A 175 -2.72 5.72 15.30
CA ASN A 175 -1.53 6.04 16.06
C ASN A 175 -0.47 4.97 15.86
N ILE A 176 0.73 5.25 16.36
CA ILE A 176 1.88 4.36 16.15
C ILE A 176 1.71 3.01 16.85
N GLN A 177 0.93 2.95 17.93
CA GLN A 177 0.69 1.68 18.61
C GLN A 177 -0.12 0.73 17.75
N GLU A 178 -1.11 1.25 16.99
CA GLU A 178 -1.87 0.44 16.05
C GLU A 178 -1.00 -0.03 14.88
N ALA A 179 -0.03 0.77 14.47
CA ALA A 179 0.89 0.40 13.40
C ALA A 179 1.77 -0.79 13.76
N ASN A 180 2.00 -1.04 15.04
CA ASN A 180 2.80 -2.16 15.53
C ASN A 180 2.07 -3.50 15.55
N ARG A 181 0.79 -3.51 15.27
CA ARG A 181 -0.01 -4.74 15.25
C ARG A 181 0.20 -5.58 14.00
#